data_eb8cd95beaa4b563b8652506745ff71c
#
_entry.id   eb8cd95beaa4b563b8652506745ff71c
#
_cell.length_a   1.000
_cell.length_b   1.000
_cell.length_c   1.000
_cell.angle_alpha   90.00
_cell.angle_beta   90.00
_cell.angle_gamma   90.00
#
_symmetry.space_group_name_H-M   'P 1'
#
loop_
_entity.id
_entity.type
_entity.pdbx_description
1 polymer ?
#
loop_
_entity_poly.entity_id
_entity_poly.type
_entity_poly.pdbx_seq_one_letter_code
_entity_poly.pdbx_strand_id
1 'polypeptide(L)'
;MARQILHPRALDPQFEAGVFLSGPRRIGKTTFIRQDLMPALQRQDAIVMYADLWSQVQANPADLVTGAIEQTLADLQKPASDLFGRISRQLRRVSEIDIGGGGFKFGFKLDQLGKKTGPTLAAVFTEVVEKTRANVVLIIDEIQHAMGSAAGNELLLALKAARDAVNLEPGMPGKLFIIGTGSHRAQVQEMVMRGNQAFQGAWSQPFPLLGEDYVTYVLDQTREPLGDRLPTLPVAINAFQQLGSRPEEMLKALIALRDSPSDLAPDAQLPIIVQALRHSAADVEISRAESLGDLATAVFHRICLSDAPTGGFYSAETNQALTCEIGMPVSQSAVQNALLALTDANLVMSTGKGRYDATDPFVKIAWRESRGLALALGLNEDAPGESDE
;
A
#
# COMPACT_ATOMS: atom_id res chain seq x y z
N MET A 1 -6.32 13.56 10.61
CA MET A 1 -5.21 13.37 9.65
C MET A 1 -5.05 14.55 8.69
N ALA A 2 -5.99 14.88 7.78
CA ALA A 2 -5.83 15.99 6.83
C ALA A 2 -5.38 17.32 7.47
N ARG A 3 -6.02 17.73 8.60
CA ARG A 3 -5.63 18.93 9.34
C ARG A 3 -4.21 18.85 9.94
N GLN A 4 -3.78 17.67 10.39
CA GLN A 4 -2.42 17.47 10.93
C GLN A 4 -1.35 17.58 9.85
N ILE A 5 -1.67 17.10 8.63
CA ILE A 5 -0.77 17.18 7.46
C ILE A 5 -0.60 18.64 7.05
N LEU A 6 -1.70 19.37 6.83
CA LEU A 6 -1.66 20.75 6.33
C LEU A 6 -1.20 21.78 7.39
N HIS A 7 -1.36 21.47 8.67
CA HIS A 7 -1.02 22.32 9.81
C HIS A 7 -0.30 21.47 10.87
N PRO A 8 0.94 21.02 10.61
CA PRO A 8 1.69 20.24 11.58
C PRO A 8 1.95 21.07 12.83
N ARG A 9 1.88 20.42 13.99
CA ARG A 9 2.18 21.05 15.26
C ARG A 9 3.69 21.19 15.42
N ALA A 10 4.13 22.08 16.29
CA ALA A 10 5.56 22.28 16.56
C ALA A 10 6.30 21.01 17.03
N LEU A 11 5.58 20.04 17.62
CA LEU A 11 6.14 18.75 18.05
C LEU A 11 6.10 17.67 16.97
N ASP A 12 5.49 17.95 15.81
CA ASP A 12 5.31 17.00 14.72
C ASP A 12 5.99 17.47 13.40
N PRO A 13 7.25 17.94 13.42
CA PRO A 13 7.92 18.50 12.22
C PRO A 13 8.11 17.43 11.12
N GLN A 14 8.07 16.16 11.47
CA GLN A 14 8.20 15.04 10.56
C GLN A 14 7.09 14.97 9.49
N PHE A 15 5.92 15.57 9.74
CA PHE A 15 4.85 15.66 8.73
C PHE A 15 5.27 16.55 7.54
N GLU A 16 6.13 17.55 7.76
CA GLU A 16 6.68 18.36 6.69
C GLU A 16 7.70 17.59 5.83
N ALA A 17 8.38 16.60 6.40
CA ALA A 17 9.29 15.74 5.67
C ALA A 17 8.58 14.69 4.80
N GLY A 18 7.29 14.45 5.05
CA GLY A 18 6.42 13.52 4.33
C GLY A 18 5.62 12.64 5.26
N VAL A 19 4.58 12.02 4.71
CA VAL A 19 3.68 11.12 5.44
C VAL A 19 3.61 9.79 4.71
N PHE A 20 3.95 8.70 5.38
CA PHE A 20 4.00 7.38 4.76
C PHE A 20 3.13 6.39 5.53
N LEU A 21 2.18 5.77 4.81
CA LEU A 21 1.25 4.78 5.34
C LEU A 21 1.53 3.42 4.70
N SER A 22 1.90 2.45 5.51
CA SER A 22 2.18 1.10 5.02
C SER A 22 1.22 0.07 5.61
N GLY A 23 0.82 -0.93 4.83
CA GLY A 23 -0.03 -2.01 5.34
C GLY A 23 -0.40 -3.01 4.25
N PRO A 24 -0.88 -4.20 4.61
CA PRO A 24 -1.23 -5.26 3.67
C PRO A 24 -2.13 -4.79 2.54
N ARG A 25 -2.18 -5.56 1.46
CA ARG A 25 -3.12 -5.30 0.35
C ARG A 25 -4.56 -5.53 0.80
N ARG A 26 -5.50 -4.84 0.14
CA ARG A 26 -6.97 -5.00 0.31
C ARG A 26 -7.54 -4.58 1.66
N ILE A 27 -6.77 -3.89 2.52
CA ILE A 27 -7.26 -3.34 3.80
C ILE A 27 -7.92 -1.96 3.67
N GLY A 28 -8.13 -1.46 2.44
CA GLY A 28 -8.84 -0.20 2.20
C GLY A 28 -7.97 1.06 2.07
N LYS A 29 -6.62 0.97 1.95
CA LYS A 29 -5.72 2.15 1.82
C LYS A 29 -6.13 3.11 0.70
N THR A 30 -6.24 2.60 -0.53
CA THR A 30 -6.63 3.39 -1.71
C THR A 30 -8.04 3.97 -1.58
N THR A 31 -8.96 3.22 -1.00
CA THR A 31 -10.33 3.68 -0.72
C THR A 31 -10.33 4.86 0.24
N PHE A 32 -9.62 4.72 1.37
CA PHE A 32 -9.43 5.81 2.34
C PHE A 32 -8.80 7.06 1.70
N ILE A 33 -7.76 6.88 0.87
CA ILE A 33 -7.14 8.00 0.18
C ILE A 33 -8.16 8.72 -0.69
N ARG A 34 -8.85 8.00 -1.56
CA ARG A 34 -9.73 8.59 -2.57
C ARG A 34 -11.05 9.12 -2.00
N GLN A 35 -11.66 8.40 -1.06
CA GLN A 35 -12.99 8.73 -0.55
C GLN A 35 -12.97 9.62 0.70
N ASP A 36 -11.90 9.56 1.51
CA ASP A 36 -11.84 10.29 2.77
C ASP A 36 -10.75 11.36 2.77
N LEU A 37 -9.49 10.98 2.51
CA LEU A 37 -8.35 11.88 2.67
C LEU A 37 -8.31 12.98 1.61
N MET A 38 -8.42 12.64 0.33
CA MET A 38 -8.40 13.63 -0.76
C MET A 38 -9.54 14.65 -0.63
N PRO A 39 -10.82 14.26 -0.42
CA PRO A 39 -11.88 15.23 -0.19
C PRO A 39 -11.66 16.06 1.07
N ALA A 40 -11.10 15.49 2.14
CA ALA A 40 -10.82 16.23 3.37
C ALA A 40 -9.71 17.28 3.18
N LEU A 41 -8.67 16.98 2.41
CA LEU A 41 -7.62 17.94 2.03
C LEU A 41 -8.18 19.03 1.10
N GLN A 42 -8.99 18.66 0.14
CA GLN A 42 -9.64 19.60 -0.78
C GLN A 42 -10.60 20.56 -0.07
N ARG A 43 -11.31 20.11 0.96
CA ARG A 43 -12.16 20.99 1.81
C ARG A 43 -11.36 22.01 2.60
N GLN A 44 -10.06 21.81 2.78
CA GLN A 44 -9.12 22.77 3.38
C GLN A 44 -8.33 23.54 2.32
N ASP A 45 -8.90 23.66 1.12
CA ASP A 45 -8.39 24.41 -0.01
C ASP A 45 -7.00 23.98 -0.51
N ALA A 46 -6.57 22.75 -0.22
CA ALA A 46 -5.35 22.19 -0.80
C ALA A 46 -5.56 21.76 -2.26
N ILE A 47 -4.53 21.95 -3.07
CA ILE A 47 -4.44 21.34 -4.40
C ILE A 47 -3.93 19.91 -4.20
N VAL A 48 -4.74 18.91 -4.54
CA VAL A 48 -4.42 17.51 -4.35
C VAL A 48 -4.13 16.86 -5.69
N MET A 49 -2.94 16.29 -5.83
CA MET A 49 -2.46 15.51 -6.96
C MET A 49 -2.35 14.06 -6.53
N TYR A 50 -2.81 13.11 -7.37
CA TYR A 50 -2.79 11.69 -7.03
C TYR A 50 -2.17 10.87 -8.16
N ALA A 51 -1.14 10.13 -7.84
CA ALA A 51 -0.47 9.19 -8.73
C ALA A 51 -0.55 7.78 -8.14
N ASP A 52 -0.94 6.79 -8.95
CA ASP A 52 -0.96 5.39 -8.61
C ASP A 52 0.13 4.66 -9.42
N LEU A 53 1.20 4.24 -8.74
CA LEU A 53 2.33 3.57 -9.39
C LEU A 53 2.04 2.10 -9.75
N TRP A 54 0.90 1.57 -9.29
CA TRP A 54 0.44 0.24 -9.66
C TRP A 54 -0.48 0.23 -10.90
N SER A 55 -1.00 1.40 -11.30
CA SER A 55 -1.96 1.50 -12.42
C SER A 55 -1.39 0.98 -13.75
N GLN A 56 -0.07 1.08 -13.94
CA GLN A 56 0.66 0.58 -15.10
C GLN A 56 2.03 0.07 -14.65
N VAL A 57 2.11 -1.22 -14.26
CA VAL A 57 3.30 -1.84 -13.65
C VAL A 57 4.57 -1.73 -14.51
N GLN A 58 4.43 -1.68 -15.84
CA GLN A 58 5.55 -1.55 -16.79
C GLN A 58 5.92 -0.08 -17.09
N ALA A 59 5.12 0.88 -16.65
CA ALA A 59 5.40 2.29 -16.90
C ALA A 59 6.51 2.80 -15.97
N ASN A 60 7.26 3.79 -16.44
CA ASN A 60 8.23 4.48 -15.61
C ASN A 60 7.48 5.25 -14.48
N PRO A 61 7.83 5.03 -13.20
CA PRO A 61 7.23 5.75 -12.08
C PRO A 61 7.25 7.28 -12.25
N ALA A 62 8.31 7.84 -12.85
CA ALA A 62 8.42 9.26 -13.10
C ALA A 62 7.34 9.77 -14.07
N ASP A 63 7.01 9.00 -15.10
CA ASP A 63 5.98 9.39 -16.08
C ASP A 63 4.58 9.37 -15.46
N LEU A 64 4.29 8.40 -14.59
CA LEU A 64 3.01 8.32 -13.87
C LEU A 64 2.82 9.52 -12.93
N VAL A 65 3.84 9.88 -12.16
CA VAL A 65 3.79 11.05 -11.27
C VAL A 65 3.70 12.34 -12.08
N THR A 66 4.51 12.50 -13.13
CA THR A 66 4.49 13.66 -13.98
C THR A 66 3.13 13.84 -14.67
N GLY A 67 2.54 12.76 -15.18
CA GLY A 67 1.21 12.78 -15.78
C GLY A 67 0.10 13.20 -14.79
N ALA A 68 0.19 12.78 -13.54
CA ALA A 68 -0.74 13.22 -12.49
C ALA A 68 -0.60 14.72 -12.18
N ILE A 69 0.63 15.23 -12.16
CA ILE A 69 0.92 16.66 -12.02
C ILE A 69 0.37 17.44 -13.22
N GLU A 70 0.69 17.01 -14.43
CA GLU A 70 0.20 17.64 -15.67
C GLU A 70 -1.32 17.74 -15.72
N GLN A 71 -2.02 16.66 -15.39
CA GLN A 71 -3.48 16.62 -15.37
C GLN A 71 -4.05 17.66 -14.40
N THR A 72 -3.51 17.73 -13.18
CA THR A 72 -4.00 18.69 -12.18
C THR A 72 -3.70 20.13 -12.58
N LEU A 73 -2.52 20.39 -13.15
CA LEU A 73 -2.16 21.72 -13.63
C LEU A 73 -3.02 22.15 -14.85
N ALA A 74 -3.34 21.21 -15.73
CA ALA A 74 -4.27 21.46 -16.85
C ALA A 74 -5.66 21.87 -16.33
N ASP A 75 -6.13 21.27 -15.24
CA ASP A 75 -7.39 21.64 -14.62
C ASP A 75 -7.33 23.03 -13.96
N LEU A 76 -6.20 23.42 -13.38
CA LEU A 76 -5.99 24.80 -12.89
C LEU A 76 -5.96 25.83 -14.01
N GLN A 77 -5.54 25.46 -15.22
CA GLN A 77 -5.56 26.33 -16.39
C GLN A 77 -6.94 26.48 -17.03
N LYS A 78 -7.90 25.57 -16.73
CA LYS A 78 -9.25 25.58 -17.29
C LYS A 78 -10.21 26.36 -16.39
N PRO A 79 -10.73 27.53 -16.80
CA PRO A 79 -11.65 28.33 -15.97
C PRO A 79 -12.94 27.60 -15.57
N ALA A 80 -13.38 26.64 -16.37
CA ALA A 80 -14.59 25.85 -16.13
C ALA A 80 -14.38 24.67 -15.17
N SER A 81 -13.14 24.41 -14.70
CA SER A 81 -12.89 23.30 -13.78
C SER A 81 -13.28 23.64 -12.34
N ASP A 82 -13.78 22.65 -11.62
CA ASP A 82 -14.11 22.79 -10.19
C ASP A 82 -12.88 23.17 -9.36
N LEU A 83 -11.71 22.62 -9.73
CA LEU A 83 -10.44 22.93 -9.06
C LEU A 83 -10.08 24.41 -9.21
N PHE A 84 -10.11 24.95 -10.44
CA PHE A 84 -9.87 26.36 -10.66
C PHE A 84 -10.88 27.23 -9.88
N GLY A 85 -12.17 26.90 -9.94
CA GLY A 85 -13.23 27.63 -9.25
C GLY A 85 -13.03 27.65 -7.73
N ARG A 86 -12.56 26.55 -7.13
CA ARG A 86 -12.28 26.42 -5.71
C ARG A 86 -11.07 27.27 -5.30
N ILE A 87 -9.94 27.09 -5.98
CA ILE A 87 -8.69 27.81 -5.68
C ILE A 87 -8.82 29.32 -5.95
N SER A 88 -9.51 29.71 -7.00
CA SER A 88 -9.78 31.13 -7.30
C SER A 88 -10.64 31.81 -6.22
N ARG A 89 -11.65 31.12 -5.68
CA ARG A 89 -12.46 31.65 -4.56
C ARG A 89 -11.63 31.80 -3.29
N GLN A 90 -10.74 30.86 -3.00
CA GLN A 90 -9.82 30.95 -1.88
C GLN A 90 -8.89 32.15 -2.04
N LEU A 91 -8.28 32.30 -3.22
CA LEU A 91 -7.31 33.37 -3.48
C LEU A 91 -7.95 34.76 -3.33
N ARG A 92 -9.18 34.95 -3.81
CA ARG A 92 -9.95 36.21 -3.61
C ARG A 92 -10.24 36.51 -2.14
N ARG A 93 -10.34 35.51 -1.28
CA ARG A 93 -10.55 35.69 0.18
C ARG A 93 -9.28 36.12 0.90
N VAL A 94 -8.12 35.66 0.41
CA VAL A 94 -6.83 35.83 1.10
C VAL A 94 -6.05 37.05 0.59
N SER A 95 -6.26 37.41 -0.67
CA SER A 95 -5.44 38.46 -1.31
C SER A 95 -6.24 39.16 -2.38
N GLU A 96 -6.96 40.10 -2.29
CA GLU A 96 -7.69 40.94 -3.28
C GLU A 96 -7.24 40.83 -4.77
N ILE A 97 -6.55 39.74 -5.13
CA ILE A 97 -6.03 39.49 -6.48
C ILE A 97 -7.16 38.93 -7.35
N ASP A 98 -7.51 39.68 -8.38
CA ASP A 98 -8.43 39.18 -9.42
C ASP A 98 -7.64 38.34 -10.44
N ILE A 99 -7.94 37.04 -10.48
CA ILE A 99 -7.30 36.11 -11.43
C ILE A 99 -7.97 36.21 -12.81
N GLY A 100 -8.80 37.15 -13.10
CA GLY A 100 -9.49 37.22 -14.40
C GLY A 100 -10.11 35.86 -14.85
N GLY A 101 -11.02 35.84 -15.78
CA GLY A 101 -11.69 34.60 -16.24
C GLY A 101 -10.83 33.62 -17.08
N GLY A 102 -9.48 33.75 -17.06
CA GLY A 102 -8.62 33.05 -18.02
C GLY A 102 -7.84 31.81 -17.52
N GLY A 103 -8.07 31.38 -16.29
CA GLY A 103 -7.29 30.29 -15.69
C GLY A 103 -5.89 30.70 -15.18
N PHE A 104 -5.24 29.83 -14.42
CA PHE A 104 -3.85 30.06 -14.01
C PHE A 104 -2.90 29.92 -15.20
N LYS A 105 -1.96 30.85 -15.37
CA LYS A 105 -0.92 30.78 -16.40
C LYS A 105 0.42 30.48 -15.73
N PHE A 106 1.05 29.38 -16.11
CA PHE A 106 2.39 28.99 -15.67
C PHE A 106 3.43 29.42 -16.69
N GLY A 107 4.65 29.74 -16.24
CA GLY A 107 5.78 30.13 -17.09
C GLY A 107 6.41 28.98 -17.88
N PHE A 108 5.94 27.76 -17.65
CA PHE A 108 6.39 26.56 -18.33
C PHE A 108 5.25 25.91 -19.13
N LYS A 109 5.62 25.04 -20.07
CA LYS A 109 4.67 24.23 -20.84
C LYS A 109 4.47 22.88 -20.15
N LEU A 110 3.22 22.45 -20.00
CA LEU A 110 2.89 21.16 -19.35
C LEU A 110 3.52 19.96 -20.06
N ASP A 111 3.53 19.97 -21.38
CA ASP A 111 4.13 18.92 -22.22
C ASP A 111 5.65 18.82 -22.14
N GLN A 112 6.32 19.70 -21.41
CA GLN A 112 7.75 19.65 -21.12
C GLN A 112 8.09 19.07 -19.75
N LEU A 113 7.08 18.79 -18.89
CA LEU A 113 7.32 18.17 -17.59
C LEU A 113 7.95 16.77 -17.79
N GLY A 114 8.90 16.43 -16.93
CA GLY A 114 9.62 15.15 -17.00
C GLY A 114 10.64 15.03 -18.14
N LYS A 115 10.73 15.98 -19.09
CA LYS A 115 11.74 15.95 -20.15
C LYS A 115 13.06 16.56 -19.66
N LYS A 116 14.19 16.07 -20.21
CA LYS A 116 15.55 16.54 -19.83
C LYS A 116 15.74 18.05 -19.97
N THR A 117 15.06 18.68 -20.91
CA THR A 117 15.13 20.13 -21.19
C THR A 117 13.95 20.89 -20.56
N GLY A 118 13.08 20.23 -19.86
CA GLY A 118 11.91 20.80 -19.20
C GLY A 118 12.23 21.41 -17.82
N PRO A 119 11.23 22.03 -17.20
CA PRO A 119 11.37 22.54 -15.84
C PRO A 119 11.60 21.40 -14.83
N THR A 120 12.39 21.66 -13.80
CA THR A 120 12.52 20.74 -12.67
C THR A 120 11.24 20.71 -11.86
N LEU A 121 10.96 19.61 -11.15
CA LEU A 121 9.81 19.53 -10.23
C LEU A 121 9.86 20.65 -9.16
N ALA A 122 11.07 21.02 -8.72
CA ALA A 122 11.24 22.15 -7.79
C ALA A 122 10.70 23.46 -8.38
N ALA A 123 11.09 23.82 -9.60
CA ALA A 123 10.60 25.03 -10.28
C ALA A 123 9.08 24.99 -10.50
N VAL A 124 8.55 23.82 -10.89
CA VAL A 124 7.10 23.62 -11.11
C VAL A 124 6.30 23.86 -9.83
N PHE A 125 6.66 23.18 -8.74
CA PHE A 125 5.93 23.31 -7.49
C PHE A 125 6.08 24.69 -6.83
N THR A 126 7.26 25.31 -6.93
CA THR A 126 7.48 26.68 -6.47
C THR A 126 6.52 27.63 -7.18
N GLU A 127 6.47 27.60 -8.52
CA GLU A 127 5.59 28.50 -9.28
C GLU A 127 4.10 28.20 -9.02
N VAL A 128 3.71 26.94 -8.86
CA VAL A 128 2.33 26.56 -8.54
C VAL A 128 1.91 27.15 -7.19
N VAL A 129 2.72 26.97 -6.14
CA VAL A 129 2.43 27.48 -4.79
C VAL A 129 2.40 29.00 -4.77
N GLU A 130 3.36 29.68 -5.42
CA GLU A 130 3.40 31.14 -5.54
C GLU A 130 2.13 31.71 -6.19
N LYS A 131 1.74 31.15 -7.34
CA LYS A 131 0.60 31.67 -8.11
C LYS A 131 -0.75 31.33 -7.51
N THR A 132 -0.89 30.13 -6.94
CA THR A 132 -2.16 29.69 -6.38
C THR A 132 -2.34 30.09 -4.91
N ARG A 133 -1.24 30.42 -4.22
CA ARG A 133 -1.18 30.71 -2.77
C ARG A 133 -1.85 29.61 -1.93
N ALA A 134 -1.76 28.38 -2.40
CA ALA A 134 -2.39 27.21 -1.79
C ALA A 134 -1.34 26.17 -1.41
N ASN A 135 -1.65 25.36 -0.40
CA ASN A 135 -0.90 24.15 -0.13
C ASN A 135 -1.10 23.15 -1.26
N VAL A 136 -0.03 22.50 -1.66
CA VAL A 136 -0.04 21.39 -2.64
C VAL A 136 0.22 20.10 -1.91
N VAL A 137 -0.58 19.08 -2.17
CA VAL A 137 -0.43 17.72 -1.63
C VAL A 137 -0.29 16.75 -2.78
N LEU A 138 0.87 16.13 -2.92
CA LEU A 138 1.11 15.05 -3.86
C LEU A 138 0.97 13.72 -3.13
N ILE A 139 0.00 12.92 -3.52
CA ILE A 139 -0.25 11.57 -3.00
C ILE A 139 0.27 10.56 -4.03
N ILE A 140 1.15 9.67 -3.59
CA ILE A 140 1.71 8.59 -4.41
C ILE A 140 1.31 7.26 -3.78
N ASP A 141 0.39 6.57 -4.44
CA ASP A 141 -0.04 5.23 -4.01
C ASP A 141 0.93 4.17 -4.53
N GLU A 142 1.21 3.16 -3.71
CA GLU A 142 2.20 2.10 -3.96
C GLU A 142 3.61 2.65 -4.26
N ILE A 143 4.05 3.66 -3.50
CA ILE A 143 5.30 4.42 -3.71
C ILE A 143 6.56 3.53 -3.75
N GLN A 144 6.54 2.35 -3.11
CA GLN A 144 7.67 1.42 -3.15
C GLN A 144 8.05 0.98 -4.58
N HIS A 145 7.13 1.07 -5.55
CA HIS A 145 7.46 0.79 -6.95
C HIS A 145 8.46 1.78 -7.56
N ALA A 146 8.64 2.96 -6.95
CA ALA A 146 9.69 3.87 -7.33
C ALA A 146 11.08 3.40 -6.86
N MET A 147 11.19 2.56 -5.82
CA MET A 147 12.49 2.12 -5.30
C MET A 147 13.18 1.05 -6.16
N GLY A 148 12.43 0.36 -7.01
CA GLY A 148 12.94 -0.75 -7.82
C GLY A 148 13.75 -0.36 -9.06
N SER A 149 13.89 0.95 -9.38
CA SER A 149 14.56 1.41 -10.60
C SER A 149 15.39 2.68 -10.38
N ALA A 150 16.39 2.90 -11.22
CA ALA A 150 17.20 4.12 -11.20
C ALA A 150 16.32 5.37 -11.43
N ALA A 151 15.40 5.32 -12.40
CA ALA A 151 14.49 6.41 -12.70
C ALA A 151 13.53 6.72 -11.55
N GLY A 152 13.04 5.70 -10.85
CA GLY A 152 12.22 5.88 -9.66
C GLY A 152 13.00 6.49 -8.49
N ASN A 153 14.25 6.10 -8.27
CA ASN A 153 15.10 6.73 -7.25
C ASN A 153 15.40 8.20 -7.59
N GLU A 154 15.66 8.52 -8.85
CA GLU A 154 15.81 9.90 -9.31
C GLU A 154 14.55 10.72 -9.08
N LEU A 155 13.36 10.15 -9.34
CA LEU A 155 12.08 10.77 -9.03
C LEU A 155 11.96 11.09 -7.54
N LEU A 156 12.25 10.13 -6.65
CA LEU A 156 12.15 10.34 -5.19
C LEU A 156 13.08 11.47 -4.73
N LEU A 157 14.28 11.55 -5.27
CA LEU A 157 15.23 12.65 -4.97
C LEU A 157 14.73 13.98 -5.53
N ALA A 158 14.16 14.01 -6.74
CA ALA A 158 13.58 15.21 -7.33
C ALA A 158 12.37 15.71 -6.54
N LEU A 159 11.54 14.81 -6.01
CA LEU A 159 10.41 15.14 -5.14
C LEU A 159 10.88 15.72 -3.79
N LYS A 160 11.94 15.15 -3.21
CA LYS A 160 12.58 15.73 -2.02
C LYS A 160 13.08 17.15 -2.31
N ALA A 161 13.83 17.34 -3.41
CA ALA A 161 14.34 18.65 -3.78
C ALA A 161 13.22 19.67 -4.02
N ALA A 162 12.11 19.25 -4.64
CA ALA A 162 10.94 20.08 -4.85
C ALA A 162 10.28 20.49 -3.53
N ARG A 163 10.08 19.54 -2.61
CA ARG A 163 9.56 19.82 -1.28
C ARG A 163 10.45 20.80 -0.53
N ASP A 164 11.76 20.57 -0.52
CA ASP A 164 12.70 21.41 0.21
C ASP A 164 12.76 22.82 -0.40
N ALA A 165 12.72 22.96 -1.73
CA ALA A 165 12.67 24.25 -2.41
C ALA A 165 11.44 25.09 -2.04
N VAL A 166 10.27 24.44 -1.93
CA VAL A 166 9.03 25.14 -1.55
C VAL A 166 8.98 25.41 -0.04
N ASN A 167 9.30 24.41 0.78
CA ASN A 167 9.01 24.47 2.21
C ASN A 167 10.03 25.27 3.02
N LEU A 168 11.27 25.39 2.51
CA LEU A 168 12.34 26.17 3.16
C LEU A 168 12.45 27.60 2.63
N GLU A 169 11.73 27.95 1.55
CA GLU A 169 11.75 29.30 0.99
C GLU A 169 11.01 30.29 1.90
N PRO A 170 11.69 31.33 2.42
CA PRO A 170 11.06 32.31 3.29
C PRO A 170 9.95 33.08 2.56
N GLY A 171 8.79 33.19 3.20
CA GLY A 171 7.64 33.95 2.64
C GLY A 171 6.81 33.19 1.61
N MET A 172 7.10 31.93 1.35
CA MET A 172 6.28 31.10 0.48
C MET A 172 4.84 31.03 1.02
N PRO A 173 3.81 31.31 0.19
CA PRO A 173 2.43 31.44 0.66
C PRO A 173 1.71 30.10 0.94
N GLY A 174 2.36 28.99 0.67
CA GLY A 174 1.89 27.63 0.91
C GLY A 174 3.05 26.66 0.97
N LYS A 175 2.74 25.37 1.20
CA LYS A 175 3.73 24.29 1.33
C LYS A 175 3.44 23.15 0.36
N LEU A 176 4.47 22.36 0.06
CA LEU A 176 4.36 21.08 -0.66
C LEU A 176 4.43 19.92 0.34
N PHE A 177 3.39 19.13 0.41
CA PHE A 177 3.32 17.91 1.20
C PHE A 177 3.34 16.69 0.31
N ILE A 178 4.11 15.66 0.70
CA ILE A 178 4.20 14.40 -0.01
C ILE A 178 3.63 13.31 0.89
N ILE A 179 2.66 12.57 0.37
CA ILE A 179 2.05 11.43 1.04
C ILE A 179 2.34 10.19 0.21
N GLY A 180 2.98 9.21 0.80
CA GLY A 180 3.21 7.91 0.19
C GLY A 180 2.39 6.82 0.85
N THR A 181 1.82 5.91 0.06
CA THR A 181 1.26 4.68 0.61
C THR A 181 1.89 3.49 -0.04
N GLY A 182 1.93 2.37 0.66
CA GLY A 182 2.51 1.16 0.12
C GLY A 182 2.02 -0.11 0.79
N SER A 183 1.99 -1.18 0.00
CA SER A 183 1.69 -2.52 0.49
C SER A 183 2.93 -3.25 1.01
N HIS A 184 4.13 -2.78 0.67
CA HIS A 184 5.39 -3.37 1.07
C HIS A 184 6.03 -2.61 2.25
N ARG A 185 5.66 -3.01 3.47
CA ARG A 185 6.03 -2.31 4.70
C ARG A 185 7.53 -2.08 4.85
N ALA A 186 8.34 -3.10 4.55
CA ALA A 186 9.80 -3.02 4.71
C ALA A 186 10.41 -1.96 3.77
N GLN A 187 9.99 -1.89 2.51
CA GLN A 187 10.48 -0.90 1.55
C GLN A 187 10.05 0.52 1.92
N VAL A 188 8.79 0.70 2.37
CA VAL A 188 8.32 2.01 2.85
C VAL A 188 9.11 2.45 4.09
N GLN A 189 9.40 1.55 5.03
CA GLN A 189 10.24 1.85 6.19
C GLN A 189 11.68 2.16 5.80
N GLU A 190 12.25 1.44 4.84
CA GLU A 190 13.60 1.72 4.32
C GLU A 190 13.71 3.15 3.79
N MET A 191 12.72 3.59 2.99
CA MET A 191 12.66 4.94 2.42
C MET A 191 12.71 6.05 3.48
N VAL A 192 12.14 5.79 4.66
CA VAL A 192 12.01 6.76 5.76
C VAL A 192 13.15 6.69 6.77
N MET A 193 13.74 5.49 6.97
CA MET A 193 14.70 5.24 8.05
C MET A 193 16.16 5.29 7.62
N ARG A 194 16.49 4.96 6.36
CA ARG A 194 17.89 4.95 5.92
C ARG A 194 18.41 6.35 5.63
N GLY A 195 19.64 6.64 6.11
CA GLY A 195 20.28 7.95 6.06
C GLY A 195 20.60 8.52 4.68
N ASN A 196 20.52 7.68 3.63
CA ASN A 196 20.75 8.10 2.23
C ASN A 196 19.47 8.12 1.39
N GLN A 197 18.31 7.94 2.00
CA GLN A 197 17.03 7.92 1.30
C GLN A 197 16.38 9.31 1.23
N ALA A 198 15.55 9.50 0.21
CA ALA A 198 14.92 10.79 -0.09
C ALA A 198 14.06 11.34 1.06
N PHE A 199 13.39 10.48 1.82
CA PHE A 199 12.42 10.86 2.85
C PHE A 199 12.86 10.48 4.26
N GLN A 200 14.17 10.47 4.52
CA GLN A 200 14.68 10.25 5.88
C GLN A 200 14.04 11.24 6.87
N GLY A 201 13.55 10.70 7.99
CA GLY A 201 12.92 11.49 9.05
C GLY A 201 11.45 11.85 8.79
N ALA A 202 10.84 11.41 7.70
CA ALA A 202 9.43 11.55 7.45
C ALA A 202 8.59 10.70 8.43
N TRP A 203 7.35 11.12 8.66
CA TRP A 203 6.43 10.37 9.49
C TRP A 203 5.95 9.11 8.79
N SER A 204 6.11 7.97 9.44
CA SER A 204 5.70 6.67 8.92
C SER A 204 4.98 5.86 9.98
N GLN A 205 3.84 5.31 9.62
CA GLN A 205 3.11 4.38 10.49
C GLN A 205 2.40 3.29 9.67
N PRO A 206 2.09 2.15 10.33
CA PRO A 206 1.16 1.19 9.78
C PRO A 206 -0.21 1.83 9.53
N PHE A 207 -0.82 1.54 8.38
CA PHE A 207 -2.20 1.91 8.12
C PHE A 207 -3.10 1.15 9.12
N PRO A 208 -3.97 1.86 9.87
CA PRO A 208 -4.82 1.21 10.86
C PRO A 208 -5.79 0.26 10.18
N LEU A 209 -5.91 -0.94 10.73
CA LEU A 209 -6.92 -1.89 10.27
C LEU A 209 -8.31 -1.39 10.70
N LEU A 210 -9.28 -1.62 9.85
CA LEU A 210 -10.69 -1.42 10.19
C LEU A 210 -11.10 -2.43 11.27
N GLY A 211 -11.98 -2.02 12.17
CA GLY A 211 -12.40 -2.79 13.32
C GLY A 211 -13.93 -2.92 13.44
N GLU A 212 -14.40 -3.00 14.66
CA GLU A 212 -15.82 -3.14 15.01
C GLU A 212 -16.71 -2.07 14.39
N ASP A 213 -16.26 -0.80 14.38
CA ASP A 213 -17.02 0.31 13.79
C ASP A 213 -17.35 0.06 12.31
N TYR A 214 -16.38 -0.49 11.56
CA TYR A 214 -16.59 -0.85 10.18
C TYR A 214 -17.57 -2.02 10.04
N VAL A 215 -17.42 -3.06 10.85
CA VAL A 215 -18.31 -4.23 10.80
C VAL A 215 -19.75 -3.81 11.15
N THR A 216 -19.93 -2.99 12.18
CA THR A 216 -21.22 -2.42 12.55
C THR A 216 -21.84 -1.64 11.39
N TYR A 217 -21.07 -0.75 10.77
CA TYR A 217 -21.51 0.00 9.59
C TYR A 217 -21.94 -0.93 8.44
N VAL A 218 -21.15 -1.95 8.12
CA VAL A 218 -21.47 -2.88 7.02
C VAL A 218 -22.75 -3.67 7.33
N LEU A 219 -22.90 -4.19 8.56
CA LEU A 219 -24.12 -4.90 8.94
C LEU A 219 -25.36 -4.01 8.87
N ASP A 220 -25.25 -2.74 9.25
CA ASP A 220 -26.36 -1.80 9.14
C ASP A 220 -26.71 -1.52 7.68
N GLN A 221 -25.73 -1.36 6.79
CA GLN A 221 -25.97 -1.17 5.36
C GLN A 221 -26.51 -2.42 4.66
N THR A 222 -26.21 -3.60 5.18
CA THR A 222 -26.63 -4.88 4.58
C THR A 222 -27.83 -5.52 5.29
N ARG A 223 -28.41 -4.86 6.28
CA ARG A 223 -29.56 -5.37 7.04
C ARG A 223 -30.74 -5.75 6.16
N GLU A 224 -31.14 -4.86 5.25
CA GLU A 224 -32.27 -5.10 4.34
C GLU A 224 -31.96 -6.21 3.33
N PRO A 225 -30.83 -6.22 2.62
CA PRO A 225 -30.49 -7.28 1.67
C PRO A 225 -30.30 -8.65 2.33
N LEU A 226 -29.86 -8.73 3.58
CA LEU A 226 -29.65 -9.99 4.30
C LEU A 226 -30.90 -10.51 4.99
N GLY A 227 -31.80 -9.64 5.44
CA GLY A 227 -33.01 -10.03 6.17
C GLY A 227 -32.72 -10.98 7.32
N ASP A 228 -33.37 -12.16 7.30
CA ASP A 228 -33.19 -13.21 8.32
C ASP A 228 -31.80 -13.88 8.25
N ARG A 229 -31.01 -13.60 7.24
CA ARG A 229 -29.63 -14.11 7.09
C ARG A 229 -28.59 -13.18 7.74
N LEU A 230 -29.01 -12.14 8.44
CA LEU A 230 -28.10 -11.20 9.11
C LEU A 230 -27.39 -11.91 10.28
N PRO A 231 -26.05 -12.00 10.30
CA PRO A 231 -25.32 -12.58 11.43
C PRO A 231 -25.29 -11.63 12.62
N THR A 232 -25.04 -12.17 13.82
CA THR A 232 -24.82 -11.33 15.00
C THR A 232 -23.49 -10.58 14.90
N LEU A 233 -23.42 -9.39 15.52
CA LEU A 233 -22.23 -8.54 15.48
C LEU A 233 -20.97 -9.27 15.98
N PRO A 234 -20.96 -10.03 17.08
CA PRO A 234 -19.76 -10.74 17.53
C PRO A 234 -19.25 -11.76 16.52
N VAL A 235 -20.16 -12.50 15.85
CA VAL A 235 -19.78 -13.48 14.81
C VAL A 235 -19.22 -12.76 13.58
N ALA A 236 -19.83 -11.66 13.17
CA ALA A 236 -19.36 -10.84 12.05
C ALA A 236 -17.98 -10.21 12.33
N ILE A 237 -17.72 -9.73 13.57
CA ILE A 237 -16.40 -9.21 13.97
C ILE A 237 -15.35 -10.31 13.86
N ASN A 238 -15.65 -11.50 14.39
CA ASN A 238 -14.73 -12.63 14.31
C ASN A 238 -14.45 -13.03 12.84
N ALA A 239 -15.50 -13.10 12.02
CA ALA A 239 -15.41 -13.35 10.59
C ALA A 239 -14.50 -12.33 9.89
N PHE A 240 -14.69 -11.04 10.16
CA PHE A 240 -13.88 -9.97 9.58
C PHE A 240 -12.40 -10.07 9.97
N GLN A 241 -12.11 -10.36 11.24
CA GLN A 241 -10.75 -10.59 11.72
C GLN A 241 -10.10 -11.81 11.04
N GLN A 242 -10.83 -12.91 10.92
CA GLN A 242 -10.37 -14.10 10.23
C GLN A 242 -10.13 -13.88 8.73
N LEU A 243 -10.84 -12.94 8.10
CA LEU A 243 -10.62 -12.49 6.73
C LEU A 243 -9.50 -11.45 6.61
N GLY A 244 -8.69 -11.23 7.65
CA GLY A 244 -7.55 -10.32 7.67
C GLY A 244 -7.95 -8.84 7.66
N SER A 245 -9.11 -8.49 8.20
CA SER A 245 -9.69 -7.14 8.19
C SER A 245 -9.78 -6.55 6.78
N ARG A 246 -10.19 -7.37 5.81
CA ARG A 246 -10.33 -7.02 4.41
C ARG A 246 -11.79 -6.74 4.06
N PRO A 247 -12.16 -5.48 3.77
CA PRO A 247 -13.54 -5.10 3.44
C PRO A 247 -14.16 -5.90 2.29
N GLU A 248 -13.40 -6.11 1.22
CA GLU A 248 -13.88 -6.87 0.05
C GLU A 248 -14.21 -8.32 0.40
N GLU A 249 -13.36 -8.98 1.19
CA GLU A 249 -13.59 -10.37 1.60
C GLU A 249 -14.79 -10.50 2.55
N MET A 250 -15.00 -9.50 3.43
CA MET A 250 -16.20 -9.46 4.27
C MET A 250 -17.48 -9.33 3.44
N LEU A 251 -17.48 -8.45 2.43
CA LEU A 251 -18.63 -8.32 1.53
C LEU A 251 -18.89 -9.62 0.75
N LYS A 252 -17.84 -10.29 0.25
CA LYS A 252 -17.99 -11.61 -0.39
C LYS A 252 -18.59 -12.65 0.55
N ALA A 253 -18.17 -12.66 1.82
CA ALA A 253 -18.71 -13.56 2.82
C ALA A 253 -20.20 -13.32 3.09
N LEU A 254 -20.61 -12.05 3.20
CA LEU A 254 -22.01 -11.68 3.40
C LEU A 254 -22.88 -12.00 2.17
N ILE A 255 -22.36 -11.77 0.96
CA ILE A 255 -23.03 -12.17 -0.29
C ILE A 255 -23.22 -13.68 -0.34
N ALA A 256 -22.16 -14.45 -0.06
CA ALA A 256 -22.23 -15.91 -0.03
C ALA A 256 -23.20 -16.42 1.05
N LEU A 257 -23.27 -15.75 2.19
CA LEU A 257 -24.23 -16.06 3.26
C LEU A 257 -25.68 -15.81 2.81
N ARG A 258 -25.94 -14.67 2.15
CA ARG A 258 -27.27 -14.32 1.60
C ARG A 258 -27.73 -15.36 0.57
N ASP A 259 -26.86 -15.72 -0.36
CA ASP A 259 -27.20 -16.55 -1.53
C ASP A 259 -27.14 -18.06 -1.23
N SER A 260 -26.74 -18.45 -0.03
CA SER A 260 -26.63 -19.84 0.36
C SER A 260 -28.00 -20.50 0.54
N PRO A 261 -28.22 -21.68 -0.05
CA PRO A 261 -29.44 -22.46 0.12
C PRO A 261 -29.51 -23.21 1.47
N SER A 262 -28.53 -23.02 2.37
CA SER A 262 -28.43 -23.76 3.63
C SER A 262 -29.49 -23.35 4.65
N ASP A 263 -30.06 -24.31 5.37
CA ASP A 263 -30.97 -24.07 6.50
C ASP A 263 -30.23 -23.75 7.82
N LEU A 264 -28.92 -23.72 7.80
CA LEU A 264 -28.14 -23.35 8.99
C LEU A 264 -28.39 -21.89 9.38
N ALA A 265 -28.41 -21.65 10.68
CA ALA A 265 -28.44 -20.28 11.21
C ALA A 265 -27.25 -19.48 10.69
N PRO A 266 -27.42 -18.15 10.41
CA PRO A 266 -26.36 -17.30 9.87
C PRO A 266 -25.06 -17.37 10.67
N ASP A 267 -25.16 -17.40 12.00
CA ASP A 267 -24.01 -17.46 12.91
C ASP A 267 -23.23 -18.77 12.84
N ALA A 268 -23.88 -19.87 12.49
CA ALA A 268 -23.22 -21.17 12.29
C ALA A 268 -22.64 -21.28 10.88
N GLN A 269 -23.25 -20.64 9.89
CA GLN A 269 -22.86 -20.75 8.50
C GLN A 269 -21.73 -19.78 8.12
N LEU A 270 -21.73 -18.56 8.65
CA LEU A 270 -20.71 -17.55 8.28
C LEU A 270 -19.28 -18.04 8.54
N PRO A 271 -18.93 -18.70 9.66
CA PRO A 271 -17.60 -19.25 9.87
C PRO A 271 -17.16 -20.27 8.80
N ILE A 272 -18.09 -21.09 8.30
CA ILE A 272 -17.81 -22.08 7.24
C ILE A 272 -17.48 -21.36 5.93
N ILE A 273 -18.26 -20.34 5.58
CA ILE A 273 -18.02 -19.51 4.40
C ILE A 273 -16.66 -18.79 4.51
N VAL A 274 -16.37 -18.22 5.68
CA VAL A 274 -15.09 -17.54 5.94
C VAL A 274 -13.91 -18.48 5.75
N GLN A 275 -14.00 -19.71 6.24
CA GLN A 275 -12.96 -20.70 6.05
C GLN A 275 -12.73 -21.02 4.57
N ALA A 276 -13.79 -21.23 3.79
CA ALA A 276 -13.70 -21.47 2.36
C ALA A 276 -13.07 -20.29 1.59
N LEU A 277 -13.47 -19.05 1.91
CA LEU A 277 -12.93 -17.85 1.29
C LEU A 277 -11.45 -17.63 1.65
N ARG A 278 -11.06 -17.93 2.89
CA ARG A 278 -9.65 -17.84 3.31
C ARG A 278 -8.76 -18.76 2.48
N HIS A 279 -9.16 -20.00 2.30
CA HIS A 279 -8.41 -20.95 1.49
C HIS A 279 -8.29 -20.44 0.06
N SER A 280 -9.40 -20.06 -0.58
CA SER A 280 -9.39 -19.53 -1.95
C SER A 280 -8.56 -18.25 -2.12
N ALA A 281 -8.61 -17.31 -1.16
CA ALA A 281 -7.84 -16.08 -1.25
C ALA A 281 -6.33 -16.29 -1.04
N ALA A 282 -5.96 -17.32 -0.30
CA ALA A 282 -4.58 -17.69 -0.06
C ALA A 282 -3.96 -18.50 -1.20
N ASP A 283 -4.77 -19.28 -1.91
CA ASP A 283 -4.31 -20.17 -3.00
C ASP A 283 -3.50 -19.41 -4.06
N VAL A 284 -3.90 -18.17 -4.38
CA VAL A 284 -3.18 -17.33 -5.35
C VAL A 284 -1.75 -17.01 -4.87
N GLU A 285 -1.60 -16.64 -3.61
CA GLU A 285 -0.28 -16.29 -3.05
C GLU A 285 0.54 -17.54 -2.74
N ILE A 286 -0.10 -18.65 -2.39
CA ILE A 286 0.50 -19.97 -2.21
C ILE A 286 1.07 -20.46 -3.55
N SER A 287 0.24 -20.46 -4.61
CA SER A 287 0.68 -20.84 -5.97
C SER A 287 1.82 -19.94 -6.46
N ARG A 288 1.81 -18.66 -6.08
CA ARG A 288 2.89 -17.74 -6.40
C ARG A 288 4.19 -18.12 -5.67
N ALA A 289 4.13 -18.50 -4.39
CA ALA A 289 5.30 -18.98 -3.65
C ALA A 289 5.87 -20.26 -4.29
N GLU A 290 5.01 -21.20 -4.65
CA GLU A 290 5.38 -22.47 -5.29
C GLU A 290 6.00 -22.24 -6.69
N SER A 291 5.51 -21.26 -7.44
CA SER A 291 6.07 -20.88 -8.75
C SER A 291 7.51 -20.34 -8.70
N LEU A 292 7.99 -19.93 -7.52
CA LEU A 292 9.37 -19.47 -7.31
C LEU A 292 10.37 -20.63 -7.14
N GLY A 293 9.89 -21.87 -7.13
CA GLY A 293 10.67 -23.11 -7.05
C GLY A 293 10.77 -23.68 -5.63
N ASP A 294 11.21 -24.93 -5.55
CA ASP A 294 11.18 -25.75 -4.34
C ASP A 294 11.91 -25.13 -3.15
N LEU A 295 13.08 -24.52 -3.39
CA LEU A 295 13.85 -23.88 -2.34
C LEU A 295 13.14 -22.66 -1.78
N ALA A 296 12.54 -21.83 -2.63
CA ALA A 296 11.78 -20.67 -2.19
C ALA A 296 10.53 -21.11 -1.39
N THR A 297 9.87 -22.17 -1.86
CA THR A 297 8.72 -22.79 -1.18
C THR A 297 9.09 -23.33 0.20
N ALA A 298 10.20 -24.06 0.33
CA ALA A 298 10.71 -24.57 1.62
C ALA A 298 11.11 -23.44 2.58
N VAL A 299 11.76 -22.40 2.09
CA VAL A 299 12.10 -21.21 2.88
C VAL A 299 10.83 -20.48 3.34
N PHE A 300 9.86 -20.29 2.46
CA PHE A 300 8.56 -19.68 2.80
C PHE A 300 7.79 -20.51 3.83
N HIS A 301 7.79 -21.82 3.67
CA HIS A 301 7.18 -22.75 4.63
C HIS A 301 7.75 -22.54 6.04
N ARG A 302 9.07 -22.50 6.20
CA ARG A 302 9.72 -22.25 7.50
C ARG A 302 9.34 -20.91 8.11
N ILE A 303 9.22 -19.87 7.29
CA ILE A 303 8.76 -18.53 7.73
C ILE A 303 7.31 -18.61 8.22
N CYS A 304 6.46 -19.31 7.49
CA CYS A 304 5.04 -19.44 7.84
C CYS A 304 4.78 -20.29 9.09
N LEU A 305 5.60 -21.30 9.37
CA LEU A 305 5.45 -22.14 10.57
C LEU A 305 5.75 -21.41 11.88
N SER A 306 6.59 -20.40 11.87
CA SER A 306 6.99 -19.68 13.09
C SER A 306 5.95 -18.60 13.44
N ASP A 307 5.62 -18.43 14.72
CA ASP A 307 4.76 -17.35 15.19
C ASP A 307 5.46 -16.00 15.26
N ALA A 308 6.79 -16.02 15.33
CA ALA A 308 7.65 -14.83 15.34
C ALA A 308 8.50 -14.75 14.07
N PRO A 309 9.06 -13.56 13.75
CA PRO A 309 9.99 -13.43 12.63
C PRO A 309 11.13 -14.44 12.69
N THR A 310 11.32 -15.19 11.63
CA THR A 310 12.26 -16.31 11.52
C THR A 310 13.64 -15.82 11.09
N GLY A 311 14.69 -16.31 11.73
CA GLY A 311 16.08 -16.04 11.39
C GLY A 311 16.88 -17.32 11.22
N GLY A 312 18.22 -17.19 11.09
CA GLY A 312 19.12 -18.34 11.01
C GLY A 312 19.19 -19.01 9.64
N PHE A 313 18.65 -18.39 8.60
CA PHE A 313 18.62 -18.95 7.24
C PHE A 313 19.99 -19.23 6.62
N TYR A 314 21.04 -18.63 7.16
CA TYR A 314 22.42 -18.81 6.69
C TYR A 314 23.23 -19.76 7.58
N SER A 315 22.62 -20.43 8.55
CA SER A 315 23.31 -21.42 9.39
C SER A 315 23.54 -22.74 8.63
N ALA A 316 24.60 -23.44 8.98
CA ALA A 316 24.89 -24.76 8.40
C ALA A 316 23.76 -25.76 8.68
N GLU A 317 23.16 -25.66 9.87
CA GLU A 317 22.02 -26.49 10.28
C GLU A 317 20.80 -26.28 9.39
N THR A 318 20.44 -25.01 9.10
CA THR A 318 19.32 -24.68 8.21
C THR A 318 19.59 -25.15 6.77
N ASN A 319 20.83 -24.96 6.28
CA ASN A 319 21.19 -25.41 4.94
C ASN A 319 21.12 -26.93 4.80
N GLN A 320 21.56 -27.67 5.83
CA GLN A 320 21.47 -29.11 5.85
C GLN A 320 20.02 -29.60 5.88
N ALA A 321 19.19 -28.96 6.69
CA ALA A 321 17.77 -29.30 6.77
C ALA A 321 17.04 -29.03 5.45
N LEU A 322 17.32 -27.89 4.79
CA LEU A 322 16.78 -27.58 3.46
C LEU A 322 17.30 -28.55 2.38
N THR A 323 18.56 -28.99 2.48
CA THR A 323 19.14 -30.02 1.60
C THR A 323 18.39 -31.34 1.73
N CYS A 324 18.07 -31.78 2.94
CA CYS A 324 17.28 -32.98 3.17
C CYS A 324 15.84 -32.85 2.66
N GLU A 325 15.21 -31.68 2.84
CA GLU A 325 13.84 -31.42 2.42
C GLU A 325 13.68 -31.39 0.89
N ILE A 326 14.67 -30.85 0.17
CA ILE A 326 14.61 -30.67 -1.28
C ILE A 326 15.28 -31.81 -2.04
N GLY A 327 16.11 -32.62 -1.35
CA GLY A 327 16.88 -33.72 -1.97
C GLY A 327 18.09 -33.27 -2.80
N MET A 328 18.47 -31.98 -2.75
CA MET A 328 19.61 -31.41 -3.46
C MET A 328 20.47 -30.53 -2.55
N PRO A 329 21.80 -30.46 -2.76
CA PRO A 329 22.67 -29.58 -1.96
C PRO A 329 22.27 -28.13 -2.02
N VAL A 330 22.02 -27.51 -0.87
CA VAL A 330 21.64 -26.11 -0.74
C VAL A 330 22.80 -25.28 -0.23
N SER A 331 23.18 -24.24 -0.98
CA SER A 331 24.20 -23.27 -0.59
C SER A 331 23.62 -22.03 0.08
N GLN A 332 24.41 -21.30 0.87
CA GLN A 332 23.98 -20.02 1.45
C GLN A 332 23.53 -19.00 0.39
N SER A 333 24.22 -18.95 -0.75
CA SER A 333 23.85 -18.07 -1.85
C SER A 333 22.50 -18.46 -2.50
N ALA A 334 22.20 -19.75 -2.58
CA ALA A 334 20.90 -20.22 -3.06
C ALA A 334 19.77 -19.79 -2.12
N VAL A 335 19.97 -19.93 -0.79
CA VAL A 335 19.00 -19.46 0.23
C VAL A 335 18.81 -17.94 0.14
N GLN A 336 19.89 -17.19 -0.06
CA GLN A 336 19.83 -15.74 -0.22
C GLN A 336 18.99 -15.36 -1.47
N ASN A 337 19.20 -16.03 -2.58
CA ASN A 337 18.44 -15.79 -3.82
C ASN A 337 16.96 -16.16 -3.63
N ALA A 338 16.66 -17.25 -2.93
CA ALA A 338 15.27 -17.61 -2.61
C ALA A 338 14.59 -16.56 -1.73
N LEU A 339 15.27 -16.04 -0.70
CA LEU A 339 14.76 -14.96 0.14
C LEU A 339 14.56 -13.66 -0.64
N LEU A 340 15.47 -13.33 -1.57
CA LEU A 340 15.31 -12.18 -2.47
C LEU A 340 14.09 -12.36 -3.38
N ALA A 341 13.96 -13.52 -4.02
CA ALA A 341 12.81 -13.81 -4.88
C ALA A 341 11.47 -13.72 -4.12
N LEU A 342 11.39 -14.25 -2.90
CA LEU A 342 10.23 -14.14 -2.03
C LEU A 342 9.95 -12.68 -1.61
N THR A 343 10.99 -11.89 -1.38
CA THR A 343 10.88 -10.47 -1.02
C THR A 343 10.41 -9.65 -2.22
N ASP A 344 10.97 -9.87 -3.40
CA ASP A 344 10.57 -9.22 -4.66
C ASP A 344 9.13 -9.59 -5.04
N ALA A 345 8.73 -10.81 -4.76
CA ALA A 345 7.35 -11.26 -4.89
C ALA A 345 6.41 -10.67 -3.82
N ASN A 346 6.93 -9.91 -2.84
CA ASN A 346 6.17 -9.37 -1.70
C ASN A 346 5.46 -10.44 -0.85
N LEU A 347 5.99 -11.65 -0.82
CA LEU A 347 5.51 -12.74 0.03
C LEU A 347 6.15 -12.70 1.42
N VAL A 348 7.40 -12.22 1.48
CA VAL A 348 8.21 -12.14 2.69
C VAL A 348 8.77 -10.73 2.86
N MET A 349 8.85 -10.28 4.10
CA MET A 349 9.51 -9.02 4.46
C MET A 349 10.62 -9.24 5.47
N SER A 350 11.70 -8.46 5.38
CA SER A 350 12.71 -8.38 6.43
C SER A 350 12.17 -7.56 7.61
N THR A 351 12.30 -8.11 8.80
CA THR A 351 11.89 -7.44 10.06
C THR A 351 13.08 -6.94 10.88
N GLY A 352 14.29 -7.16 10.40
CA GLY A 352 15.56 -6.77 11.04
C GLY A 352 16.67 -7.76 10.72
N LYS A 353 17.85 -7.58 11.28
CA LYS A 353 19.09 -8.32 11.00
C LYS A 353 18.90 -9.83 10.73
N GLY A 354 18.72 -10.20 9.46
CA GLY A 354 18.58 -11.59 9.02
C GLY A 354 17.32 -12.31 9.50
N ARG A 355 16.30 -11.57 9.92
CA ARG A 355 14.98 -12.09 10.30
C ARG A 355 13.94 -11.70 9.27
N TYR A 356 13.05 -12.64 8.97
CA TYR A 356 12.02 -12.52 7.97
C TYR A 356 10.68 -12.96 8.52
N ASP A 357 9.61 -12.35 8.03
CA ASP A 357 8.23 -12.75 8.29
C ASP A 357 7.41 -12.68 7.01
N ALA A 358 6.28 -13.36 6.96
CA ALA A 358 5.34 -13.21 5.86
C ALA A 358 4.82 -11.77 5.80
N THR A 359 4.79 -11.19 4.61
CA THR A 359 4.30 -9.82 4.39
C THR A 359 2.82 -9.70 4.76
N ASP A 360 2.07 -10.76 4.56
CA ASP A 360 0.64 -10.85 4.85
C ASP A 360 0.37 -11.94 5.90
N PRO A 361 -0.01 -11.56 7.12
CA PRO A 361 -0.37 -12.54 8.17
C PRO A 361 -1.49 -13.49 7.76
N PHE A 362 -2.40 -13.03 6.89
CA PHE A 362 -3.49 -13.85 6.37
C PHE A 362 -2.97 -15.02 5.51
N VAL A 363 -2.02 -14.76 4.62
CA VAL A 363 -1.37 -15.81 3.81
C VAL A 363 -0.62 -16.79 4.70
N LYS A 364 0.06 -16.29 5.74
CA LYS A 364 0.77 -17.12 6.73
C LYS A 364 -0.15 -18.13 7.43
N ILE A 365 -1.33 -17.68 7.87
CA ILE A 365 -2.31 -18.54 8.52
C ILE A 365 -2.86 -19.56 7.55
N ALA A 366 -3.27 -19.13 6.35
CA ALA A 366 -3.83 -20.01 5.34
C ALA A 366 -2.81 -21.06 4.83
N TRP A 367 -1.54 -20.69 4.71
CA TRP A 367 -0.46 -21.62 4.42
C TRP A 367 -0.36 -22.74 5.46
N ARG A 368 -0.39 -22.40 6.74
CA ARG A 368 -0.38 -23.40 7.83
C ARG A 368 -1.58 -24.33 7.76
N GLU A 369 -2.77 -23.79 7.52
CA GLU A 369 -3.99 -24.56 7.41
C GLU A 369 -3.96 -25.52 6.23
N SER A 370 -3.54 -25.07 5.05
CA SER A 370 -3.44 -25.90 3.85
C SER A 370 -2.46 -27.07 4.03
N ARG A 371 -1.31 -26.82 4.65
CA ARG A 371 -0.30 -27.87 4.91
C ARG A 371 -0.70 -28.78 6.08
N GLY A 372 -1.38 -28.26 7.11
CA GLY A 372 -1.94 -29.07 8.20
C GLY A 372 -3.05 -30.02 7.73
N LEU A 373 -3.91 -29.56 6.83
CA LEU A 373 -4.92 -30.40 6.18
C LEU A 373 -4.29 -31.46 5.27
N ALA A 374 -3.26 -31.11 4.51
CA ALA A 374 -2.55 -32.06 3.65
C ALA A 374 -1.91 -33.19 4.46
N LEU A 375 -1.30 -32.88 5.62
CA LEU A 375 -0.76 -33.86 6.55
C LEU A 375 -1.86 -34.73 7.18
N ALA A 376 -3.00 -34.13 7.56
CA ALA A 376 -4.13 -34.87 8.17
C ALA A 376 -4.86 -35.78 7.18
N LEU A 377 -4.85 -35.43 5.89
CA LEU A 377 -5.46 -36.23 4.81
C LEU A 377 -4.51 -37.24 4.16
N GLY A 378 -3.23 -37.28 4.59
CA GLY A 378 -2.22 -38.19 4.01
C GLY A 378 -1.88 -37.88 2.55
N LEU A 379 -2.16 -36.64 2.09
CA LEU A 379 -1.89 -36.18 0.73
C LEU A 379 -0.45 -35.63 0.56
N ASN A 380 0.52 -36.20 1.28
CA ASN A 380 1.92 -35.92 0.98
C ASN A 380 2.24 -36.57 -0.36
N GLU A 381 2.43 -35.76 -1.39
CA GLU A 381 2.96 -36.20 -2.67
C GLU A 381 4.35 -36.82 -2.44
N ASP A 382 4.46 -38.10 -2.82
CA ASP A 382 5.65 -38.85 -3.13
C ASP A 382 6.85 -38.77 -2.18
N ALA A 383 6.83 -39.65 -1.17
CA ALA A 383 8.05 -40.33 -0.77
C ALA A 383 8.46 -41.25 -1.94
N PRO A 384 9.72 -41.15 -2.48
CA PRO A 384 10.17 -42.08 -3.48
C PRO A 384 10.12 -43.48 -2.87
N GLY A 385 9.42 -44.39 -3.56
CA GLY A 385 9.22 -45.77 -3.15
C GLY A 385 10.55 -46.42 -2.79
N GLU A 386 10.59 -47.02 -1.58
CA GLU A 386 11.51 -48.10 -1.31
C GLU A 386 11.22 -49.22 -2.32
N SER A 387 12.09 -49.32 -3.33
CA SER A 387 12.18 -50.51 -4.14
C SER A 387 12.83 -51.59 -3.28
N ASP A 388 12.02 -52.55 -2.81
CA ASP A 388 12.48 -53.85 -2.42
C ASP A 388 13.35 -54.44 -3.53
N GLU A 389 14.63 -54.66 -3.25
CA GLU A 389 15.37 -55.89 -3.57
C GLU A 389 16.63 -55.95 -2.73
#